data_ef10ceffdd51add39c3a41c74f1c022c
#
_entry.id   ef10ceffdd51add39c3a41c74f1c022c
#
_cell.length_a   1.000
_cell.length_b   1.000
_cell.length_c   1.000
_cell.angle_alpha   90.00
_cell.angle_beta   90.00
_cell.angle_gamma   90.00
#
_symmetry.space_group_name_H-M   'P 1'
#
loop_
_entity.id
_entity.type
_entity.pdbx_description
1 polymer ?
#
loop_
_entity_poly.entity_id
_entity_poly.type
_entity_poly.pdbx_seq_one_letter_code
_entity_poly.pdbx_strand_id
1 'polypeptide(L)'
;EHITEGGIVQMAYSQEPDPMLWLVRDDGVLVGCAIDRDQEVIGFCRLVTDGWVESVAVIPNGDVDQVWLLVKRIVDGATVRYVETLEDGLQTDSCITGAVPSKTIEAITWAAGVVTVTITGHGYSTADEVKVADMDPAGYNGRYVITVTGANSFTYPLTDDPGTAIDFGVVYRGKTTAWSGLDHLEGETVDIVADGEVQPQQTVTAGAVTLAEAAFKVEIGLHYDAEMELLPPPVGTGQGTAQGNAMSTHEVVVRVHDTIGGRINGKAIPYRSFGASVLNQAVQPASQDIRMSKLGWTKGDETITLTQDQPLPMQVLAVIRRMTVNDG
;
A
#
# COMPACT_ATOMS: atom_id res chain seq x y z
N GLU A 1 -7.64 -27.01 5.81
CA GLU A 1 -9.09 -27.06 6.16
C GLU A 1 -9.61 -25.67 6.55
N HIS A 2 -8.93 -24.94 7.44
CA HIS A 2 -9.39 -23.63 7.93
C HIS A 2 -9.50 -22.53 6.85
N ILE A 3 -8.80 -22.64 5.74
CA ILE A 3 -8.89 -21.69 4.62
C ILE A 3 -10.21 -21.87 3.84
N THR A 4 -10.68 -23.12 3.70
CA THR A 4 -11.88 -23.47 2.94
C THR A 4 -13.07 -23.84 3.84
N GLU A 5 -13.03 -23.42 5.10
CA GLU A 5 -14.11 -23.62 6.05
C GLU A 5 -15.41 -23.01 5.48
N GLY A 6 -16.50 -23.78 5.57
CA GLY A 6 -17.79 -23.41 4.98
C GLY A 6 -17.96 -23.82 3.52
N GLY A 7 -16.89 -24.12 2.79
CA GLY A 7 -16.93 -24.53 1.38
C GLY A 7 -16.62 -23.41 0.38
N ILE A 8 -16.32 -23.82 -0.85
CA ILE A 8 -16.03 -22.92 -1.97
C ILE A 8 -17.21 -22.97 -2.93
N VAL A 9 -17.77 -21.80 -3.24
CA VAL A 9 -18.94 -21.68 -4.15
C VAL A 9 -18.54 -21.31 -5.56
N GLN A 10 -17.39 -20.64 -5.74
CA GLN A 10 -16.88 -20.27 -7.06
C GLN A 10 -15.36 -20.16 -7.03
N MET A 11 -14.73 -20.33 -8.20
CA MET A 11 -13.30 -20.09 -8.39
C MET A 11 -13.03 -19.51 -9.78
N ALA A 12 -11.95 -18.70 -9.85
CA ALA A 12 -11.40 -18.17 -11.08
C ALA A 12 -9.86 -18.22 -11.00
N TYR A 13 -9.20 -18.26 -12.15
CA TYR A 13 -7.74 -18.32 -12.22
C TYR A 13 -7.21 -17.16 -13.03
N SER A 14 -6.23 -16.44 -12.48
CA SER A 14 -5.42 -15.46 -13.20
C SER A 14 -4.01 -16.02 -13.43
N GLN A 15 -3.45 -15.74 -14.58
CA GLN A 15 -2.11 -16.21 -14.95
C GLN A 15 -1.08 -15.10 -14.90
N GLU A 16 -1.45 -13.90 -15.28
CA GLU A 16 -0.55 -12.75 -15.40
C GLU A 16 -0.96 -11.62 -14.42
N PRO A 17 0.01 -10.94 -13.75
CA PRO A 17 1.46 -11.19 -13.81
C PRO A 17 1.89 -12.43 -13.00
N ASP A 18 1.10 -12.85 -12.03
CA ASP A 18 1.38 -13.97 -11.15
C ASP A 18 0.24 -15.00 -11.16
N PRO A 19 0.56 -16.31 -11.18
CA PRO A 19 -0.46 -17.34 -11.20
C PRO A 19 -1.18 -17.42 -9.85
N MET A 20 -2.46 -16.99 -9.84
CA MET A 20 -3.31 -16.95 -8.67
C MET A 20 -4.65 -17.68 -8.91
N LEU A 21 -5.04 -18.50 -7.96
CA LEU A 21 -6.39 -19.07 -7.92
C LEU A 21 -7.23 -18.30 -6.90
N TRP A 22 -8.32 -17.72 -7.36
CA TRP A 22 -9.26 -16.93 -6.57
C TRP A 22 -10.46 -17.81 -6.20
N LEU A 23 -10.78 -17.88 -4.91
CA LEU A 23 -11.81 -18.75 -4.37
C LEU A 23 -12.82 -17.91 -3.59
N VAL A 24 -14.09 -17.97 -3.97
CA VAL A 24 -15.17 -17.37 -3.18
C VAL A 24 -15.71 -18.42 -2.23
N ARG A 25 -15.71 -18.11 -0.94
CA ARG A 25 -16.29 -18.96 0.10
C ARG A 25 -17.79 -18.71 0.26
N ASP A 26 -18.50 -19.67 0.82
CA ASP A 26 -19.94 -19.55 1.09
C ASP A 26 -20.26 -18.51 2.18
N ASP A 27 -19.28 -18.12 3.01
CA ASP A 27 -19.36 -17.04 4.00
C ASP A 27 -18.98 -15.65 3.44
N GLY A 28 -18.75 -15.54 2.12
CA GLY A 28 -18.44 -14.29 1.44
C GLY A 28 -16.98 -13.82 1.54
N VAL A 29 -16.10 -14.62 2.10
CA VAL A 29 -14.66 -14.32 2.14
C VAL A 29 -14.03 -14.70 0.80
N LEU A 30 -13.24 -13.81 0.22
CA LEU A 30 -12.39 -14.11 -0.92
C LEU A 30 -11.06 -14.70 -0.42
N VAL A 31 -10.64 -15.80 -1.02
CA VAL A 31 -9.34 -16.42 -0.76
C VAL A 31 -8.48 -16.37 -2.01
N GLY A 32 -7.28 -15.82 -1.90
CA GLY A 32 -6.24 -15.90 -2.91
C GLY A 32 -5.32 -17.09 -2.62
N CYS A 33 -4.98 -17.84 -3.67
CA CYS A 33 -4.02 -18.93 -3.59
C CYS A 33 -2.93 -18.72 -4.65
N ALA A 34 -1.73 -18.34 -4.23
CA ALA A 34 -0.57 -18.27 -5.10
C ALA A 34 -0.06 -19.69 -5.39
N ILE A 35 0.21 -20.00 -6.67
CA ILE A 35 0.69 -21.31 -7.11
C ILE A 35 1.91 -21.11 -7.98
N ASP A 36 3.09 -21.32 -7.41
CA ASP A 36 4.34 -21.38 -8.16
C ASP A 36 4.85 -22.84 -8.17
N ARG A 37 4.72 -23.48 -9.31
CA ARG A 37 5.09 -24.89 -9.49
C ARG A 37 6.59 -25.10 -9.59
N ASP A 38 7.30 -24.11 -10.11
CA ASP A 38 8.76 -24.21 -10.32
C ASP A 38 9.51 -24.08 -9.00
N GLN A 39 8.94 -23.31 -8.07
CA GLN A 39 9.48 -23.13 -6.72
C GLN A 39 8.78 -24.01 -5.67
N GLU A 40 7.82 -24.83 -6.07
CA GLU A 40 7.02 -25.70 -5.18
C GLU A 40 6.31 -24.88 -4.07
N VAL A 41 5.91 -23.63 -4.37
CA VAL A 41 5.21 -22.76 -3.44
C VAL A 41 3.70 -22.84 -3.67
N ILE A 42 2.96 -23.06 -2.59
CA ILE A 42 1.52 -22.88 -2.53
C ILE A 42 1.23 -22.04 -1.29
N GLY A 43 0.71 -20.82 -1.49
CA GLY A 43 0.39 -19.90 -0.41
C GLY A 43 -1.08 -19.47 -0.47
N PHE A 44 -1.73 -19.43 0.68
CA PHE A 44 -3.11 -18.96 0.79
C PHE A 44 -3.18 -17.68 1.61
N CYS A 45 -4.00 -16.72 1.17
CA CYS A 45 -4.36 -15.55 1.93
C CYS A 45 -5.88 -15.35 1.90
N ARG A 46 -6.42 -14.76 2.95
CA ARG A 46 -7.82 -14.32 3.00
C ARG A 46 -7.86 -12.82 2.75
N LEU A 47 -8.71 -12.41 1.83
CA LEU A 47 -9.02 -11.01 1.61
C LEU A 47 -10.37 -10.74 2.28
N VAL A 48 -10.33 -10.01 3.37
CA VAL A 48 -11.50 -9.66 4.16
C VAL A 48 -11.90 -8.23 3.78
N THR A 49 -13.15 -8.05 3.40
CA THR A 49 -13.73 -6.73 3.10
C THR A 49 -14.92 -6.49 4.02
N ASP A 50 -15.27 -5.22 4.23
CA ASP A 50 -16.55 -4.88 4.84
C ASP A 50 -17.69 -5.10 3.84
N GLY A 51 -18.05 -6.37 3.69
CA GLY A 51 -19.01 -6.82 2.70
C GLY A 51 -18.97 -8.33 2.54
N TRP A 52 -19.58 -8.80 1.46
CA TRP A 52 -19.73 -10.20 1.11
C TRP A 52 -19.41 -10.38 -0.37
N VAL A 53 -18.33 -11.05 -0.69
CA VAL A 53 -18.01 -11.40 -2.08
C VAL A 53 -18.95 -12.50 -2.54
N GLU A 54 -19.77 -12.20 -3.54
CA GLU A 54 -20.76 -13.14 -4.10
C GLU A 54 -20.23 -13.84 -5.36
N SER A 55 -19.30 -13.22 -6.10
CA SER A 55 -18.77 -13.77 -7.35
C SER A 55 -17.38 -13.21 -7.67
N VAL A 56 -16.58 -13.99 -8.38
CA VAL A 56 -15.28 -13.60 -8.93
C VAL A 56 -15.19 -13.97 -10.40
N ALA A 57 -14.60 -13.09 -11.21
CA ALA A 57 -14.29 -13.35 -12.61
C ALA A 57 -12.90 -12.80 -12.93
N VAL A 58 -12.18 -13.46 -13.83
CA VAL A 58 -10.90 -12.99 -14.35
C VAL A 58 -11.05 -12.67 -15.83
N ILE A 59 -10.64 -11.48 -16.22
CA ILE A 59 -10.77 -10.98 -17.59
C ILE A 59 -9.39 -10.51 -18.05
N PRO A 60 -8.80 -11.10 -19.11
CA PRO A 60 -7.55 -10.65 -19.69
C PRO A 60 -7.64 -9.19 -20.16
N ASN A 61 -6.66 -8.37 -19.81
CA ASN A 61 -6.56 -6.98 -20.23
C ASN A 61 -5.11 -6.65 -20.64
N GLY A 62 -4.79 -6.85 -21.90
CA GLY A 62 -3.43 -6.70 -22.41
C GLY A 62 -2.48 -7.74 -21.82
N ASP A 63 -1.45 -7.29 -21.11
CA ASP A 63 -0.42 -8.13 -20.53
C ASP A 63 -0.71 -8.55 -19.08
N VAL A 64 -1.89 -8.19 -18.55
CA VAL A 64 -2.32 -8.51 -17.19
C VAL A 64 -3.75 -9.04 -17.16
N ASP A 65 -4.04 -9.86 -16.18
CA ASP A 65 -5.38 -10.34 -15.91
C ASP A 65 -6.04 -9.46 -14.84
N GLN A 66 -7.22 -8.92 -15.15
CA GLN A 66 -8.02 -8.19 -14.17
C GLN A 66 -8.95 -9.11 -13.41
N VAL A 67 -8.93 -9.00 -12.09
CA VAL A 67 -9.81 -9.74 -11.18
C VAL A 67 -10.99 -8.87 -10.82
N TRP A 68 -12.19 -9.32 -11.21
CA TRP A 68 -13.46 -8.63 -11.00
C TRP A 68 -14.27 -9.34 -9.94
N LEU A 69 -14.82 -8.58 -9.01
CA LEU A 69 -15.61 -9.06 -7.89
C LEU A 69 -17.02 -8.48 -7.93
N LEU A 70 -18.00 -9.29 -7.58
CA LEU A 70 -19.33 -8.81 -7.21
C LEU A 70 -19.41 -8.82 -5.67
N VAL A 71 -19.48 -7.64 -5.08
CA VAL A 71 -19.49 -7.47 -3.63
C VAL A 71 -20.83 -6.91 -3.16
N LYS A 72 -21.44 -7.60 -2.21
CA LYS A 72 -22.62 -7.12 -1.49
C LYS A 72 -22.18 -6.35 -0.26
N ARG A 73 -22.63 -5.11 -0.13
CA ARG A 73 -22.32 -4.21 1.00
C ARG A 73 -23.58 -3.66 1.64
N ILE A 74 -23.46 -3.15 2.84
CA ILE A 74 -24.52 -2.38 3.51
C ILE A 74 -24.02 -0.93 3.56
N VAL A 75 -24.67 -0.04 2.81
CA VAL A 75 -24.30 1.37 2.73
C VAL A 75 -25.51 2.19 3.13
N ASP A 76 -25.37 3.10 4.08
CA ASP A 76 -26.47 3.88 4.67
C ASP A 76 -27.68 3.00 5.05
N GLY A 77 -27.41 1.83 5.65
CA GLY A 77 -28.42 0.84 6.05
C GLY A 77 -29.12 0.08 4.90
N ALA A 78 -28.77 0.34 3.66
CA ALA A 78 -29.30 -0.35 2.49
C ALA A 78 -28.36 -1.42 1.98
N THR A 79 -28.89 -2.58 1.57
CA THR A 79 -28.11 -3.59 0.88
C THR A 79 -27.90 -3.20 -0.58
N VAL A 80 -26.65 -3.05 -0.98
CA VAL A 80 -26.23 -2.71 -2.33
C VAL A 80 -25.27 -3.78 -2.88
N ARG A 81 -25.08 -3.80 -4.20
CA ARG A 81 -24.10 -4.67 -4.86
C ARG A 81 -23.25 -3.83 -5.80
N TYR A 82 -21.94 -3.97 -5.66
CA TYR A 82 -20.97 -3.29 -6.50
C TYR A 82 -20.15 -4.29 -7.29
N VAL A 83 -19.75 -3.87 -8.47
CA VAL A 83 -18.72 -4.54 -9.26
C VAL A 83 -17.42 -3.80 -8.98
N GLU A 84 -16.49 -4.51 -8.39
CA GLU A 84 -15.19 -3.98 -7.95
C GLU A 84 -14.05 -4.73 -8.64
N THR A 85 -12.89 -4.11 -8.78
CA THR A 85 -11.67 -4.73 -9.29
C THR A 85 -10.61 -4.79 -8.20
N LEU A 86 -9.82 -5.86 -8.19
CA LEU A 86 -8.58 -5.87 -7.40
C LEU A 86 -7.52 -5.12 -8.19
N GLU A 87 -6.95 -4.09 -7.58
CA GLU A 87 -5.91 -3.25 -8.16
C GLU A 87 -4.67 -3.25 -7.26
N ASP A 88 -3.50 -3.37 -7.88
CA ASP A 88 -2.25 -3.27 -7.16
C ASP A 88 -1.93 -1.83 -6.75
N GLY A 89 -1.22 -1.68 -5.62
CA GLY A 89 -0.72 -0.39 -5.14
C GLY A 89 -1.75 0.47 -4.41
N LEU A 90 -3.00 0.03 -4.27
CA LEU A 90 -4.01 0.67 -3.44
C LEU A 90 -3.98 0.11 -2.02
N GLN A 91 -4.22 0.99 -1.03
CA GLN A 91 -4.05 0.68 0.39
C GLN A 91 -5.35 0.76 1.18
N THR A 92 -6.48 1.00 0.50
CA THR A 92 -7.82 1.06 1.09
C THR A 92 -8.79 0.20 0.29
N ASP A 93 -9.82 -0.34 0.94
CA ASP A 93 -10.80 -1.21 0.30
C ASP A 93 -11.97 -0.41 -0.30
N SER A 94 -12.56 -0.91 -1.40
CA SER A 94 -13.67 -0.23 -2.12
C SER A 94 -13.39 1.24 -2.41
N CYS A 95 -12.16 1.57 -2.72
CA CYS A 95 -11.67 2.93 -2.77
C CYS A 95 -11.95 3.64 -4.09
N ILE A 96 -11.86 4.97 -4.01
CA ILE A 96 -11.62 5.82 -5.18
C ILE A 96 -10.23 6.43 -5.11
N THR A 97 -9.64 6.66 -6.26
CA THR A 97 -8.50 7.55 -6.41
C THR A 97 -8.94 8.86 -7.03
N GLY A 98 -8.44 9.96 -6.51
CA GLY A 98 -8.73 11.29 -7.02
C GLY A 98 -7.45 12.11 -7.21
N ALA A 99 -7.45 12.98 -8.21
CA ALA A 99 -6.36 13.93 -8.41
C ALA A 99 -6.91 15.27 -8.93
N VAL A 100 -6.25 16.36 -8.52
CA VAL A 100 -6.49 17.66 -9.15
C VAL A 100 -5.95 17.67 -10.58
N PRO A 101 -6.35 18.61 -11.45
CA PRO A 101 -5.85 18.68 -12.82
C PRO A 101 -4.33 18.71 -12.90
N SER A 102 -3.76 17.94 -13.81
CA SER A 102 -2.32 17.86 -14.06
C SER A 102 -1.98 18.24 -15.50
N LYS A 103 -0.69 18.51 -15.73
CA LYS A 103 -0.11 18.70 -17.07
C LYS A 103 1.12 17.83 -17.22
N THR A 104 1.27 17.20 -18.38
CA THR A 104 2.44 16.37 -18.71
C THR A 104 3.67 17.25 -18.91
N ILE A 105 4.80 16.83 -18.38
CA ILE A 105 6.09 17.48 -18.59
C ILE A 105 6.60 17.13 -20.00
N GLU A 106 6.99 18.14 -20.76
CA GLU A 106 7.55 17.98 -22.10
C GLU A 106 9.08 17.88 -22.08
N ALA A 107 9.71 18.59 -21.14
CA ALA A 107 11.14 18.50 -20.89
C ALA A 107 11.47 18.94 -19.46
N ILE A 108 12.53 18.38 -18.92
CA ILE A 108 13.06 18.72 -17.60
C ILE A 108 14.58 18.68 -17.63
N THR A 109 15.23 19.63 -16.98
CA THR A 109 16.68 19.67 -16.83
C THR A 109 17.07 20.14 -15.44
N TRP A 110 18.16 19.61 -14.90
CA TRP A 110 18.76 20.08 -13.67
C TRP A 110 20.12 20.74 -13.96
N ALA A 111 20.37 21.88 -13.34
CA ALA A 111 21.65 22.55 -13.39
C ALA A 111 21.88 23.38 -12.13
N ALA A 112 23.02 23.18 -11.49
CA ALA A 112 23.50 23.98 -10.35
C ALA A 112 22.45 24.17 -9.23
N GLY A 113 21.71 23.11 -8.87
CA GLY A 113 20.72 23.15 -7.80
C GLY A 113 19.35 23.67 -8.20
N VAL A 114 19.10 23.82 -9.50
CA VAL A 114 17.83 24.31 -10.04
C VAL A 114 17.33 23.38 -11.13
N VAL A 115 16.05 23.02 -11.04
CA VAL A 115 15.33 22.30 -12.10
C VAL A 115 14.60 23.31 -12.98
N THR A 116 14.71 23.12 -14.28
CA THR A 116 13.91 23.83 -15.28
C THR A 116 12.94 22.85 -15.93
N VAL A 117 11.64 23.17 -15.87
CA VAL A 117 10.56 22.37 -16.47
C VAL A 117 9.96 23.12 -17.64
N THR A 118 9.72 22.41 -18.73
CA THR A 118 9.02 22.93 -19.91
C THR A 118 7.68 22.22 -20.07
N ILE A 119 6.62 23.02 -20.14
CA ILE A 119 5.23 22.60 -20.41
C ILE A 119 4.56 23.68 -21.22
N THR A 120 4.17 23.41 -22.45
CA THR A 120 3.53 24.38 -23.32
C THR A 120 2.24 24.92 -22.72
N GLY A 121 2.16 26.25 -22.59
CA GLY A 121 0.97 26.94 -22.07
C GLY A 121 0.59 26.46 -20.65
N HIS A 122 1.56 26.35 -19.74
CA HIS A 122 1.28 25.79 -18.39
C HIS A 122 0.28 26.65 -17.59
N GLY A 123 0.24 27.95 -17.76
CA GLY A 123 -0.72 28.85 -17.08
C GLY A 123 -0.48 28.95 -15.56
N TYR A 124 0.71 28.60 -15.07
CA TYR A 124 1.09 28.76 -13.67
C TYR A 124 1.61 30.16 -13.38
N SER A 125 1.65 30.53 -12.11
CA SER A 125 2.18 31.78 -11.60
C SER A 125 3.38 31.55 -10.70
N THR A 126 4.29 32.52 -10.63
CA THR A 126 5.36 32.47 -9.63
C THR A 126 4.77 32.42 -8.23
N ALA A 127 5.36 31.61 -7.35
CA ALA A 127 4.92 31.24 -6.02
C ALA A 127 3.74 30.24 -5.96
N ASP A 128 3.26 29.70 -7.11
CA ASP A 128 2.38 28.54 -7.06
C ASP A 128 3.13 27.36 -6.40
N GLU A 129 2.42 26.63 -5.55
CA GLU A 129 2.86 25.30 -5.08
C GLU A 129 2.36 24.25 -6.06
N VAL A 130 3.27 23.40 -6.53
CA VAL A 130 2.98 22.32 -7.46
C VAL A 130 3.51 21.00 -6.90
N LYS A 131 2.93 19.88 -7.37
CA LYS A 131 3.48 18.54 -7.15
C LYS A 131 3.96 17.97 -8.48
N VAL A 132 5.26 17.65 -8.55
CA VAL A 132 5.85 16.86 -9.64
C VAL A 132 5.75 15.39 -9.24
N ALA A 133 5.25 14.56 -10.14
CA ALA A 133 5.07 13.13 -9.89
C ALA A 133 5.33 12.30 -11.16
N ASP A 134 5.51 11.01 -10.95
CA ASP A 134 5.62 10.01 -11.99
C ASP A 134 6.85 10.21 -12.91
N MET A 135 7.93 10.82 -12.36
CA MET A 135 9.20 11.03 -13.05
C MET A 135 10.14 9.82 -12.86
N ASP A 136 10.89 9.50 -13.90
CA ASP A 136 12.06 8.63 -13.82
C ASP A 136 13.32 9.42 -14.27
N PRO A 137 14.34 9.62 -13.40
CA PRO A 137 14.44 9.12 -12.02
C PRO A 137 13.51 9.85 -11.03
N ALA A 138 13.05 9.10 -10.01
CA ALA A 138 12.11 9.59 -9.01
C ALA A 138 12.62 10.79 -8.17
N GLY A 139 13.90 11.10 -8.23
CA GLY A 139 14.50 12.23 -7.53
C GLY A 139 13.97 13.60 -7.93
N TYR A 140 13.27 13.71 -9.07
CA TYR A 140 12.56 14.93 -9.48
C TYR A 140 11.19 15.08 -8.79
N ASN A 141 10.60 13.99 -8.28
CA ASN A 141 9.29 14.00 -7.66
C ASN A 141 9.30 14.77 -6.34
N GLY A 142 8.22 15.51 -6.08
CA GLY A 142 8.09 16.27 -4.85
C GLY A 142 7.11 17.42 -4.94
N ARG A 143 6.98 18.15 -3.83
CA ARG A 143 6.20 19.40 -3.77
C ARG A 143 7.17 20.59 -3.81
N TYR A 144 6.91 21.53 -4.67
CA TYR A 144 7.79 22.64 -4.92
C TYR A 144 7.01 23.96 -5.08
N VAL A 145 7.60 25.04 -4.57
CA VAL A 145 7.17 26.40 -4.91
C VAL A 145 7.96 26.83 -6.14
N ILE A 146 7.27 27.23 -7.19
CA ILE A 146 7.87 27.48 -8.50
C ILE A 146 8.13 28.98 -8.77
N THR A 147 9.09 29.23 -9.65
CA THR A 147 9.31 30.55 -10.28
C THR A 147 9.06 30.42 -11.78
N VAL A 148 8.07 31.13 -12.28
CA VAL A 148 7.76 31.14 -13.71
C VAL A 148 8.82 31.97 -14.46
N THR A 149 9.44 31.38 -15.47
CA THR A 149 10.49 31.98 -16.30
C THR A 149 9.99 32.34 -17.72
N GLY A 150 8.83 31.79 -18.10
CA GLY A 150 8.22 32.07 -19.40
C GLY A 150 6.83 31.46 -19.51
N ALA A 151 6.14 31.68 -20.62
CA ALA A 151 4.80 31.12 -20.85
C ALA A 151 4.78 29.59 -20.87
N ASN A 152 5.93 28.97 -21.17
CA ASN A 152 6.09 27.52 -21.31
C ASN A 152 7.13 26.96 -20.35
N SER A 153 7.66 27.73 -19.41
CA SER A 153 8.73 27.28 -18.52
C SER A 153 8.66 27.86 -17.12
N PHE A 154 9.05 27.04 -16.15
CA PHE A 154 9.23 27.44 -14.76
C PHE A 154 10.38 26.68 -14.13
N THR A 155 10.84 27.15 -12.99
CA THR A 155 11.95 26.53 -12.23
C THR A 155 11.55 26.27 -10.79
N TYR A 156 12.25 25.30 -10.17
CA TYR A 156 12.21 25.05 -8.74
C TYR A 156 13.58 24.61 -8.21
N PRO A 157 13.90 24.87 -6.92
CA PRO A 157 15.16 24.46 -6.34
C PRO A 157 15.16 22.96 -6.05
N LEU A 158 16.28 22.29 -6.38
CA LEU A 158 16.53 20.88 -6.07
C LEU A 158 18.03 20.69 -5.86
N THR A 159 18.45 20.42 -4.64
CA THR A 159 19.88 20.46 -4.23
C THR A 159 20.67 19.37 -4.93
N ASP A 160 20.17 18.15 -4.93
CA ASP A 160 20.85 16.97 -5.47
C ASP A 160 20.46 16.77 -6.93
N ASP A 161 21.43 16.39 -7.76
CA ASP A 161 21.20 16.04 -9.15
C ASP A 161 20.52 14.68 -9.25
N PRO A 162 19.27 14.60 -9.74
CA PRO A 162 18.58 13.32 -9.89
C PRO A 162 19.10 12.47 -11.06
N GLY A 163 19.93 13.07 -11.92
CA GLY A 163 20.38 12.45 -13.17
C GLY A 163 19.51 12.83 -14.37
N THR A 164 19.82 12.24 -15.53
CA THR A 164 19.07 12.49 -16.76
C THR A 164 17.67 11.86 -16.67
N ALA A 165 16.64 12.63 -16.97
CA ALA A 165 15.27 12.11 -17.03
C ALA A 165 15.14 11.10 -18.18
N ILE A 166 14.57 9.94 -17.86
CA ILE A 166 14.34 8.81 -18.79
C ILE A 166 12.87 8.81 -19.20
N ASP A 167 11.97 9.09 -18.24
CA ASP A 167 10.54 9.24 -18.48
C ASP A 167 10.02 10.52 -17.85
N PHE A 168 9.02 11.11 -18.50
CA PHE A 168 8.45 12.39 -18.12
C PHE A 168 7.08 12.18 -17.45
N GLY A 169 6.98 12.63 -16.21
CA GLY A 169 5.77 12.58 -15.43
C GLY A 169 4.85 13.79 -15.64
N VAL A 170 4.16 14.15 -14.58
CA VAL A 170 3.13 15.19 -14.58
C VAL A 170 3.35 16.23 -13.48
N VAL A 171 2.76 17.42 -13.67
CA VAL A 171 2.71 18.48 -12.66
C VAL A 171 1.26 18.74 -12.28
N TYR A 172 0.94 18.56 -11.01
CA TYR A 172 -0.36 18.91 -10.40
C TYR A 172 -0.31 20.32 -9.83
N ARG A 173 -1.44 21.05 -9.95
CA ARG A 173 -1.60 22.40 -9.37
C ARG A 173 -2.98 22.56 -8.77
N GLY A 174 -3.07 23.39 -7.73
CA GLY A 174 -4.34 23.76 -7.12
C GLY A 174 -4.86 22.68 -6.20
N LYS A 175 -4.08 22.30 -5.17
CA LYS A 175 -4.51 21.36 -4.13
C LYS A 175 -5.85 21.75 -3.51
N THR A 176 -6.67 20.75 -3.18
CA THR A 176 -8.00 20.92 -2.59
C THR A 176 -8.18 20.10 -1.33
N THR A 177 -9.06 20.55 -0.45
CA THR A 177 -9.53 19.78 0.70
C THR A 177 -10.80 19.00 0.39
N ALA A 178 -11.59 19.42 -0.61
CA ALA A 178 -12.89 18.81 -0.89
C ALA A 178 -12.76 17.72 -1.95
N TRP A 179 -13.22 16.52 -1.63
CA TRP A 179 -13.22 15.35 -2.50
C TRP A 179 -14.59 14.70 -2.51
N SER A 180 -15.09 14.34 -3.69
CA SER A 180 -16.42 13.77 -3.91
C SER A 180 -16.37 12.53 -4.81
N GLY A 181 -17.51 11.90 -5.05
CA GLY A 181 -17.60 10.65 -5.81
C GLY A 181 -17.61 9.42 -4.90
N LEU A 182 -17.90 9.63 -3.60
CA LEU A 182 -17.94 8.60 -2.57
C LEU A 182 -19.37 8.14 -2.24
N ASP A 183 -20.34 8.36 -3.14
CA ASP A 183 -21.75 7.97 -2.91
C ASP A 183 -21.90 6.48 -2.58
N HIS A 184 -20.98 5.64 -3.06
CA HIS A 184 -20.96 4.21 -2.78
C HIS A 184 -20.51 3.86 -1.35
N LEU A 185 -20.00 4.83 -0.60
CA LEU A 185 -19.56 4.71 0.79
C LEU A 185 -20.30 5.70 1.71
N GLU A 186 -21.50 6.18 1.33
CA GLU A 186 -22.26 7.13 2.14
C GLU A 186 -22.49 6.59 3.55
N GLY A 187 -22.19 7.43 4.57
CA GLY A 187 -22.32 7.07 5.97
C GLY A 187 -21.16 6.24 6.55
N GLU A 188 -20.29 5.70 5.71
CA GLU A 188 -19.15 4.90 6.16
C GLU A 188 -17.97 5.79 6.63
N THR A 189 -17.18 5.24 7.57
CA THR A 189 -15.92 5.86 7.99
C THR A 189 -14.79 5.34 7.09
N VAL A 190 -14.11 6.25 6.42
CA VAL A 190 -13.09 5.93 5.42
C VAL A 190 -11.69 6.31 5.87
N ASP A 191 -10.73 5.52 5.44
CA ASP A 191 -9.31 5.87 5.47
C ASP A 191 -8.97 6.78 4.31
N ILE A 192 -8.00 7.66 4.52
CA ILE A 192 -7.60 8.68 3.56
C ILE A 192 -6.08 8.71 3.46
N VAL A 193 -5.57 8.43 2.27
CA VAL A 193 -4.17 8.68 1.91
C VAL A 193 -4.13 9.88 0.97
N ALA A 194 -3.50 10.96 1.42
CA ALA A 194 -3.43 12.21 0.68
C ALA A 194 -1.96 12.54 0.37
N ASP A 195 -1.61 12.57 -0.92
CA ASP A 195 -0.22 12.79 -1.38
C ASP A 195 0.82 11.82 -0.77
N GLY A 196 0.40 10.60 -0.40
CA GLY A 196 1.23 9.58 0.23
C GLY A 196 1.32 9.69 1.76
N GLU A 197 0.52 10.52 2.38
CA GLU A 197 0.41 10.66 3.83
C GLU A 197 -0.99 10.27 4.33
N VAL A 198 -1.04 9.52 5.42
CA VAL A 198 -2.31 9.17 6.07
C VAL A 198 -2.89 10.39 6.76
N GLN A 199 -4.14 10.71 6.44
CA GLN A 199 -4.92 11.74 7.13
C GLN A 199 -5.93 11.12 8.10
N PRO A 200 -6.47 11.90 9.05
CA PRO A 200 -7.51 11.42 9.94
C PRO A 200 -8.70 10.85 9.17
N GLN A 201 -9.23 9.72 9.64
CA GLN A 201 -10.45 9.12 9.12
C GLN A 201 -11.61 10.11 9.14
N GLN A 202 -12.52 9.97 8.18
CA GLN A 202 -13.71 10.80 8.05
C GLN A 202 -14.92 9.96 7.70
N THR A 203 -16.10 10.42 8.10
CA THR A 203 -17.36 9.83 7.65
C THR A 203 -17.79 10.51 6.35
N VAL A 204 -18.11 9.72 5.35
CA VAL A 204 -18.64 10.22 4.07
C VAL A 204 -20.01 10.83 4.30
N THR A 205 -20.22 12.05 3.80
CA THR A 205 -21.49 12.76 3.89
C THR A 205 -21.80 13.44 2.57
N ALA A 206 -22.97 13.16 2.02
CA ALA A 206 -23.40 13.63 0.70
C ALA A 206 -22.37 13.24 -0.42
N GLY A 207 -21.86 12.02 -0.36
CA GLY A 207 -20.90 11.48 -1.30
C GLY A 207 -19.53 12.17 -1.28
N ALA A 208 -19.17 12.85 -0.17
CA ALA A 208 -17.94 13.65 -0.10
C ALA A 208 -17.28 13.62 1.29
N VAL A 209 -16.00 13.96 1.31
CA VAL A 209 -15.20 14.24 2.52
C VAL A 209 -14.44 15.56 2.39
N THR A 210 -14.06 16.14 3.54
CA THR A 210 -13.27 17.37 3.59
C THR A 210 -12.01 17.13 4.40
N LEU A 211 -10.86 17.10 3.73
CA LEU A 211 -9.56 16.84 4.34
C LEU A 211 -9.15 17.93 5.33
N ALA A 212 -8.38 17.56 6.35
CA ALA A 212 -7.73 18.52 7.24
C ALA A 212 -6.66 19.34 6.51
N GLU A 213 -5.89 18.67 5.64
CA GLU A 213 -4.85 19.28 4.80
C GLU A 213 -5.19 19.10 3.33
N ALA A 214 -5.02 20.17 2.55
CA ALA A 214 -5.28 20.13 1.11
C ALA A 214 -4.25 19.23 0.39
N ALA A 215 -4.72 18.47 -0.59
CA ALA A 215 -3.91 17.52 -1.34
C ALA A 215 -4.07 17.68 -2.85
N PHE A 216 -3.08 17.18 -3.60
CA PHE A 216 -3.11 17.07 -5.05
C PHE A 216 -3.68 15.73 -5.52
N LYS A 217 -3.39 14.65 -4.79
CA LYS A 217 -3.88 13.29 -5.07
C LYS A 217 -4.41 12.67 -3.77
N VAL A 218 -5.45 11.88 -3.88
CA VAL A 218 -6.00 11.10 -2.76
C VAL A 218 -6.33 9.68 -3.19
N GLU A 219 -6.29 8.80 -2.22
CA GLU A 219 -6.95 7.50 -2.19
C GLU A 219 -7.85 7.50 -0.96
N ILE A 220 -9.13 7.16 -1.15
CA ILE A 220 -10.14 7.20 -0.09
C ILE A 220 -10.97 5.92 -0.18
N GLY A 221 -11.02 5.15 0.88
CA GLY A 221 -11.77 3.89 0.91
C GLY A 221 -11.96 3.35 2.32
N LEU A 222 -12.52 2.16 2.40
CA LEU A 222 -12.74 1.49 3.68
C LEU A 222 -11.40 1.03 4.29
N HIS A 223 -11.38 1.03 5.61
CA HIS A 223 -10.25 0.52 6.38
C HIS A 223 -10.16 -1.01 6.28
N TYR A 224 -8.96 -1.53 6.23
CA TYR A 224 -8.68 -2.94 6.49
C TYR A 224 -7.33 -3.11 7.21
N ASP A 225 -7.23 -4.16 8.02
CA ASP A 225 -5.98 -4.59 8.65
C ASP A 225 -5.35 -5.72 7.86
N ALA A 226 -4.04 -5.62 7.62
CA ALA A 226 -3.27 -6.74 7.09
C ALA A 226 -2.51 -7.42 8.24
N GLU A 227 -2.66 -8.74 8.34
CA GLU A 227 -2.02 -9.55 9.38
C GLU A 227 -1.37 -10.80 8.78
N MET A 228 -0.13 -11.06 9.20
CA MET A 228 0.60 -12.29 8.93
C MET A 228 1.08 -12.88 10.25
N GLU A 229 0.60 -14.06 10.61
CA GLU A 229 1.07 -14.83 11.74
C GLU A 229 1.94 -15.99 11.26
N LEU A 230 3.19 -16.02 11.73
CA LEU A 230 4.10 -17.11 11.39
C LEU A 230 3.86 -18.31 12.29
N LEU A 231 3.81 -19.48 11.69
CA LEU A 231 3.75 -20.75 12.44
C LEU A 231 5.01 -20.93 13.29
N PRO A 232 4.89 -21.67 14.40
CA PRO A 232 6.05 -22.08 15.19
C PRO A 232 7.09 -22.77 14.31
N PRO A 233 8.39 -22.47 14.46
CA PRO A 233 9.41 -23.04 13.59
C PRO A 233 9.56 -24.53 13.85
N PRO A 234 9.69 -25.35 12.80
CA PRO A 234 9.97 -26.78 12.94
C PRO A 234 11.45 -27.00 13.30
N VAL A 235 11.83 -26.71 14.53
CA VAL A 235 13.22 -26.92 15.00
C VAL A 235 13.37 -28.36 15.46
N GLY A 236 14.37 -29.04 14.91
CA GLY A 236 14.81 -30.36 15.40
C GLY A 236 15.83 -30.19 16.52
N THR A 237 15.73 -31.04 17.54
CA THR A 237 16.76 -31.18 18.56
C THR A 237 17.43 -32.55 18.43
N GLY A 238 18.51 -32.79 19.15
CA GLY A 238 19.16 -34.12 19.20
C GLY A 238 18.25 -35.24 19.71
N GLN A 239 17.11 -34.91 20.33
CA GLN A 239 16.12 -35.82 20.89
C GLN A 239 14.80 -35.87 20.07
N GLY A 240 14.68 -35.13 18.96
CA GLY A 240 13.50 -35.09 18.11
C GLY A 240 13.00 -33.67 17.85
N THR A 241 11.68 -33.46 17.86
CA THR A 241 11.08 -32.12 17.66
C THR A 241 11.22 -31.26 18.91
N ALA A 242 11.46 -29.95 18.69
CA ALA A 242 11.46 -28.94 19.76
C ALA A 242 10.06 -28.44 20.13
N GLN A 243 9.01 -28.93 19.47
CA GLN A 243 7.63 -28.54 19.79
C GLN A 243 7.29 -28.84 21.25
N GLY A 244 6.76 -27.86 21.94
CA GLY A 244 6.46 -27.94 23.38
C GLY A 244 7.63 -27.57 24.32
N ASN A 245 8.84 -27.39 23.81
CA ASN A 245 9.97 -26.91 24.60
C ASN A 245 9.90 -25.40 24.79
N ALA A 246 10.50 -24.86 25.86
CA ALA A 246 10.63 -23.42 26.04
C ALA A 246 11.61 -22.86 24.99
N MET A 247 11.19 -21.84 24.27
CA MET A 247 11.97 -21.20 23.24
C MET A 247 12.14 -19.72 23.56
N SER A 248 13.27 -19.14 23.16
CA SER A 248 13.49 -17.71 23.23
C SER A 248 13.95 -17.18 21.88
N THR A 249 13.19 -16.26 21.32
CA THR A 249 13.59 -15.52 20.13
C THR A 249 14.38 -14.30 20.54
N HIS A 250 15.67 -14.28 20.23
CA HIS A 250 16.58 -13.18 20.60
C HIS A 250 16.47 -12.03 19.62
N GLU A 251 16.30 -12.35 18.34
CA GLU A 251 16.24 -11.39 17.26
C GLU A 251 15.32 -11.90 16.15
N VAL A 252 14.53 -10.99 15.62
CA VAL A 252 13.81 -11.17 14.35
C VAL A 252 14.33 -10.13 13.36
N VAL A 253 14.70 -10.58 12.17
CA VAL A 253 15.03 -9.71 11.05
C VAL A 253 13.94 -9.87 10.01
N VAL A 254 13.23 -8.79 9.73
CA VAL A 254 12.22 -8.73 8.68
C VAL A 254 12.79 -7.97 7.49
N ARG A 255 12.89 -8.65 6.36
CA ARG A 255 13.29 -8.03 5.11
C ARG A 255 12.05 -7.50 4.41
N VAL A 256 12.02 -6.20 4.19
CA VAL A 256 10.91 -5.51 3.53
C VAL A 256 11.35 -4.86 2.23
N HIS A 257 10.39 -4.68 1.33
CA HIS A 257 10.53 -3.97 0.08
C HIS A 257 9.45 -2.90 0.00
N ASP A 258 9.81 -1.69 -0.40
CA ASP A 258 8.91 -0.54 -0.58
C ASP A 258 7.82 -0.40 0.51
N THR A 259 8.27 -0.48 1.77
CA THR A 259 7.39 -0.54 2.94
C THR A 259 7.46 0.74 3.76
N ILE A 260 6.31 1.18 4.27
CA ILE A 260 6.17 2.27 5.23
C ILE A 260 5.37 1.75 6.43
N GLY A 261 5.91 1.92 7.65
CA GLY A 261 5.18 1.57 8.88
C GLY A 261 5.11 0.07 9.16
N GLY A 262 3.97 -0.36 9.70
CA GLY A 262 3.74 -1.72 10.17
C GLY A 262 4.22 -1.99 11.59
N ARG A 263 3.90 -3.16 12.10
CA ARG A 263 4.26 -3.62 13.46
C ARG A 263 4.79 -5.05 13.43
N ILE A 264 5.68 -5.34 14.34
CA ILE A 264 6.17 -6.68 14.63
C ILE A 264 5.84 -6.99 16.09
N ASN A 265 5.01 -8.01 16.35
CA ASN A 265 4.50 -8.33 17.69
C ASN A 265 3.96 -7.09 18.42
N GLY A 266 3.15 -6.28 17.73
CA GLY A 266 2.56 -5.05 18.24
C GLY A 266 3.51 -3.86 18.38
N LYS A 267 4.83 -4.02 18.15
CA LYS A 267 5.80 -2.92 18.21
C LYS A 267 5.92 -2.26 16.84
N ALA A 268 5.67 -0.95 16.78
CA ALA A 268 5.76 -0.20 15.55
C ALA A 268 7.18 -0.22 14.96
N ILE A 269 7.26 -0.38 13.65
CA ILE A 269 8.48 -0.24 12.87
C ILE A 269 8.75 1.24 12.68
N PRO A 270 9.91 1.77 13.12
CA PRO A 270 10.24 3.17 12.90
C PRO A 270 10.55 3.40 11.42
N TYR A 271 9.78 4.24 10.76
CA TYR A 271 9.96 4.56 9.34
C TYR A 271 10.24 6.05 9.07
N ARG A 272 10.14 6.90 10.09
CA ARG A 272 10.50 8.31 9.99
C ARG A 272 11.93 8.52 10.46
N SER A 273 12.73 9.19 9.63
CA SER A 273 14.04 9.72 10.04
C SER A 273 13.90 11.19 10.42
N PHE A 274 14.76 11.65 11.33
CA PHE A 274 14.81 13.07 11.73
C PHE A 274 15.78 13.82 10.82
N GLY A 275 15.35 14.97 10.28
CA GLY A 275 16.17 15.84 9.46
C GLY A 275 15.37 16.95 8.81
N ALA A 276 16.02 18.04 8.43
CA ALA A 276 15.35 19.16 7.77
C ALA A 276 14.85 18.80 6.35
N SER A 277 15.45 17.80 5.72
CA SER A 277 15.08 17.33 4.39
C SER A 277 13.77 16.55 4.32
N VAL A 278 13.21 16.14 5.47
CA VAL A 278 11.95 15.38 5.55
C VAL A 278 10.76 16.21 6.01
N LEU A 279 10.97 17.53 6.21
CA LEU A 279 9.89 18.43 6.59
C LEU A 279 8.98 18.69 5.38
N ASN A 280 7.66 18.55 5.59
CA ASN A 280 6.61 18.74 4.58
C ASN A 280 6.73 17.82 3.35
N GLN A 281 7.32 16.64 3.53
CA GLN A 281 7.39 15.62 2.48
C GLN A 281 6.80 14.31 2.99
N ALA A 282 6.08 13.60 2.13
CA ALA A 282 5.64 12.25 2.42
C ALA A 282 6.85 11.33 2.69
N VAL A 283 6.70 10.44 3.63
CA VAL A 283 7.73 9.43 3.90
C VAL A 283 7.87 8.54 2.69
N GLN A 284 9.08 8.35 2.22
CA GLN A 284 9.34 7.45 1.10
C GLN A 284 9.37 6.00 1.60
N PRO A 285 8.81 5.06 0.83
CA PRO A 285 8.93 3.64 1.11
C PRO A 285 10.40 3.21 1.20
N ALA A 286 10.69 2.27 2.09
CA ALA A 286 12.04 1.78 2.32
C ALA A 286 12.16 0.28 2.03
N SER A 287 13.25 -0.11 1.35
CA SER A 287 13.63 -1.51 1.13
C SER A 287 14.85 -1.81 2.00
N GLN A 288 14.65 -2.56 3.10
CA GLN A 288 15.71 -2.78 4.09
C GLN A 288 15.46 -4.00 4.98
N ASP A 289 16.49 -4.38 5.75
CA ASP A 289 16.38 -5.36 6.82
C ASP A 289 16.08 -4.65 8.16
N ILE A 290 14.89 -4.91 8.70
CA ILE A 290 14.45 -4.36 9.99
C ILE A 290 14.78 -5.38 11.07
N ARG A 291 15.54 -4.95 12.08
CA ARG A 291 15.97 -5.81 13.18
C ARG A 291 15.22 -5.46 14.46
N MET A 292 14.61 -6.47 15.06
CA MET A 292 13.95 -6.35 16.35
C MET A 292 14.53 -7.38 17.32
N SER A 293 14.96 -6.91 18.48
CA SER A 293 15.53 -7.75 19.55
C SER A 293 14.65 -7.72 20.81
N LYS A 294 14.93 -8.64 21.74
CA LYS A 294 14.27 -8.74 23.06
C LYS A 294 12.79 -9.12 22.98
N LEU A 295 12.47 -10.20 22.25
CA LEU A 295 11.11 -10.73 22.18
C LEU A 295 10.74 -11.58 23.39
N GLY A 296 11.73 -11.99 24.22
CA GLY A 296 11.50 -12.69 25.49
C GLY A 296 11.55 -14.22 25.38
N TRP A 297 11.19 -14.88 26.47
CA TRP A 297 10.99 -16.33 26.56
C TRP A 297 9.50 -16.63 26.55
N THR A 298 9.10 -17.53 25.68
CA THR A 298 7.75 -18.08 25.67
C THR A 298 7.77 -19.57 25.88
N LYS A 299 6.74 -20.09 26.52
CA LYS A 299 6.57 -21.53 26.71
C LYS A 299 5.60 -22.03 25.65
N GLY A 300 6.08 -22.85 24.75
CA GLY A 300 5.27 -23.38 23.65
C GLY A 300 5.38 -22.52 22.37
N ASP A 301 4.26 -22.27 21.76
CA ASP A 301 4.17 -21.70 20.42
C ASP A 301 4.40 -20.17 20.43
N GLU A 302 5.66 -19.76 20.34
CA GLU A 302 5.98 -18.35 20.11
C GLU A 302 5.70 -18.01 18.64
N THR A 303 4.61 -17.31 18.41
CA THR A 303 4.27 -16.77 17.09
C THR A 303 4.90 -15.42 16.88
N ILE A 304 5.23 -15.09 15.65
CA ILE A 304 5.62 -13.75 15.22
C ILE A 304 4.49 -13.23 14.36
N THR A 305 3.91 -12.11 14.80
CA THR A 305 2.84 -11.44 14.08
C THR A 305 3.37 -10.18 13.43
N LEU A 306 3.11 -10.02 12.15
CA LEU A 306 3.37 -8.81 11.38
C LEU A 306 2.03 -8.20 11.04
N THR A 307 1.83 -6.94 11.36
CA THR A 307 0.55 -6.24 11.08
C THR A 307 0.78 -4.89 10.42
N GLN A 308 -0.13 -4.52 9.53
CA GLN A 308 -0.26 -3.17 9.01
C GLN A 308 -1.67 -2.70 9.31
N ASP A 309 -1.77 -1.71 10.20
CA ASP A 309 -3.01 -1.11 10.68
C ASP A 309 -3.25 0.32 10.13
N GLN A 310 -2.50 0.68 9.09
CA GLN A 310 -2.63 1.96 8.41
C GLN A 310 -2.67 1.72 6.89
N PRO A 311 -3.32 2.60 6.12
CA PRO A 311 -3.39 2.49 4.67
C PRO A 311 -2.03 2.89 4.03
N LEU A 312 -1.00 2.10 4.31
CA LEU A 312 0.36 2.29 3.86
C LEU A 312 0.94 0.98 3.30
N PRO A 313 1.80 1.05 2.29
CA PRO A 313 2.33 -0.14 1.65
C PRO A 313 3.20 -0.97 2.59
N MET A 314 3.02 -2.29 2.60
CA MET A 314 3.85 -3.24 3.32
C MET A 314 4.07 -4.50 2.51
N GLN A 315 5.31 -4.72 2.09
CA GLN A 315 5.74 -5.93 1.39
C GLN A 315 6.85 -6.64 2.17
N VAL A 316 6.59 -7.85 2.62
CA VAL A 316 7.52 -8.66 3.40
C VAL A 316 8.14 -9.73 2.50
N LEU A 317 9.46 -9.69 2.32
CA LEU A 317 10.20 -10.65 1.49
C LEU A 317 10.69 -11.86 2.29
N ALA A 318 11.08 -11.64 3.56
CA ALA A 318 11.58 -12.71 4.41
C ALA A 318 11.48 -12.36 5.90
N VAL A 319 11.28 -13.38 6.73
CA VAL A 319 11.37 -13.27 8.19
C VAL A 319 12.41 -14.27 8.69
N ILE A 320 13.46 -13.77 9.31
CA ILE A 320 14.60 -14.55 9.81
C ILE A 320 14.58 -14.49 11.34
N ARG A 321 14.43 -15.65 11.99
CA ARG A 321 14.43 -15.78 13.45
C ARG A 321 15.78 -16.28 13.95
N ARG A 322 16.31 -15.63 15.00
CA ARG A 322 17.41 -16.16 15.80
C ARG A 322 16.88 -16.56 17.16
N MET A 323 16.97 -17.83 17.46
CA MET A 323 16.33 -18.40 18.63
C MET A 323 17.24 -19.39 19.38
N THR A 324 16.97 -19.56 20.66
CA THR A 324 17.51 -20.64 21.48
C THR A 324 16.36 -21.51 21.94
N VAL A 325 16.57 -22.84 21.85
CA VAL A 325 15.65 -23.85 22.38
C VAL A 325 16.25 -24.40 23.66
N ASN A 326 15.45 -24.53 24.71
CA ASN A 326 15.86 -25.17 25.92
C ASN A 326 15.57 -26.68 25.79
N ASP A 327 16.61 -27.47 25.70
CA ASP A 327 16.51 -28.92 25.51
C ASP A 327 16.25 -29.68 26.83
N GLY A 328 16.06 -29.00 27.98
CA GLY A 328 15.79 -29.59 29.27
C GLY A 328 17.05 -29.82 30.10
#